data_956d83dae5d4a910245d2263e305e4d6
#
_entry.id   956d83dae5d4a910245d2263e305e4d6
#
_cell.length_a   1.000
_cell.length_b   1.000
_cell.length_c   1.000
_cell.angle_alpha   90.00
_cell.angle_beta   90.00
_cell.angle_gamma   90.00
#
_symmetry.space_group_name_H-M   'P 1'
#
loop_
_entity.id
_entity.type
_entity.pdbx_description
1 polymer ?
#
loop_
_entity_poly.entity_id
_entity_poly.type
_entity_poly.pdbx_seq_one_letter_code
_entity_poly.pdbx_strand_id
1 'polypeptide(L)'
;DSNASRGLGDVYKRQTGVFGIEMFVTSDDEILINEIAPRVHNSGHHTLQSCNTSQFEQHLRAILGMDLGDSSIKTPTIMYNILGPKTFQGEYNVLFKKQDNIHLKMYGKLESKPQRKIGHVNVVDVENRGMEELLKQVEDLKKNLVIEPKES
;
A
#
# COMPACT_ATOMS: atom_id res chain seq x y z
N ASP A 1 -4.43 -13.72 29.57
CA ASP A 1 -3.82 -13.26 28.30
C ASP A 1 -3.11 -11.92 28.35
N SER A 2 -2.69 -11.51 29.56
CA SER A 2 -1.94 -10.26 29.77
C SER A 2 -0.45 -10.33 29.37
N ASN A 3 0.07 -11.52 29.08
CA ASN A 3 1.49 -11.70 28.75
C ASN A 3 1.84 -11.46 27.28
N ALA A 4 0.89 -11.66 26.35
CA ALA A 4 1.12 -11.43 24.92
C ALA A 4 1.26 -9.92 24.61
N SER A 5 0.48 -9.07 25.27
CA SER A 5 0.53 -7.62 25.09
C SER A 5 1.78 -6.97 25.67
N ARG A 6 2.36 -7.52 26.72
CA ARG A 6 3.62 -7.04 27.31
C ARG A 6 4.82 -7.31 26.41
N GLY A 7 4.87 -8.50 25.76
CA GLY A 7 5.96 -8.83 24.83
C GLY A 7 5.97 -7.97 23.59
N LEU A 8 4.80 -7.65 23.02
CA LEU A 8 4.68 -6.77 21.86
C LEU A 8 5.13 -5.35 22.20
N GLY A 9 4.74 -4.79 23.34
CA GLY A 9 5.12 -3.44 23.74
C GLY A 9 6.65 -3.28 23.92
N ASP A 10 7.36 -4.29 24.40
CA ASP A 10 8.83 -4.25 24.52
C ASP A 10 9.54 -4.36 23.17
N VAL A 11 8.99 -5.14 22.23
CA VAL A 11 9.52 -5.25 20.87
C VAL A 11 9.42 -3.89 20.17
N TYR A 12 8.28 -3.21 20.22
CA TYR A 12 8.08 -1.90 19.58
C TYR A 12 8.99 -0.81 20.15
N LYS A 13 9.25 -0.82 21.45
CA LYS A 13 10.11 0.19 22.12
C LYS A 13 11.58 0.10 21.73
N ARG A 14 12.02 -1.03 21.16
CA ARG A 14 13.44 -1.27 20.79
C ARG A 14 13.68 -1.25 19.28
N GLN A 15 12.63 -1.09 18.46
CA GLN A 15 12.75 -1.06 17.01
C GLN A 15 12.96 0.37 16.52
N THR A 16 13.88 0.51 15.57
CA THR A 16 14.05 1.73 14.79
C THR A 16 13.51 1.51 13.39
N GLY A 17 12.82 2.49 12.84
CA GLY A 17 12.25 2.41 11.49
C GLY A 17 10.89 3.09 11.40
N VAL A 18 10.17 2.81 10.32
CA VAL A 18 8.82 3.29 10.08
C VAL A 18 7.81 2.38 10.79
N PHE A 19 6.81 2.99 11.40
CA PHE A 19 5.66 2.33 11.99
C PHE A 19 4.39 2.72 11.24
N GLY A 20 3.59 1.74 10.83
CA GLY A 20 2.23 1.96 10.37
C GLY A 20 1.28 1.90 11.56
N ILE A 21 0.53 2.96 11.80
CA ILE A 21 -0.49 3.01 12.85
C ILE A 21 -1.84 3.17 12.15
N GLU A 22 -2.67 2.13 12.19
CA GLU A 22 -4.05 2.21 11.71
C GLU A 22 -4.98 2.64 12.83
N MET A 23 -5.88 3.56 12.51
CA MET A 23 -6.82 4.12 13.46
C MET A 23 -8.23 4.16 12.87
N PHE A 24 -9.23 4.03 13.72
CA PHE A 24 -10.62 4.32 13.39
C PHE A 24 -11.02 5.67 13.98
N VAL A 25 -11.86 6.40 13.25
CA VAL A 25 -12.60 7.54 13.77
C VAL A 25 -14.04 7.09 13.99
N THR A 26 -14.53 7.20 15.21
CA THR A 26 -15.91 6.84 15.55
C THR A 26 -16.90 7.92 15.08
N SER A 27 -18.21 7.64 15.17
CA SER A 27 -19.27 8.64 14.93
C SER A 27 -19.22 9.85 15.88
N ASP A 28 -18.57 9.69 17.02
CA ASP A 28 -18.44 10.71 18.07
C ASP A 28 -17.06 11.41 18.02
N ASP A 29 -16.37 11.30 16.86
CA ASP A 29 -15.03 11.86 16.60
C ASP A 29 -13.91 11.33 17.53
N GLU A 30 -14.11 10.17 18.17
CA GLU A 30 -13.07 9.53 18.95
C GLU A 30 -12.11 8.75 18.05
N ILE A 31 -10.81 8.78 18.38
CA ILE A 31 -9.77 8.04 17.64
C ILE A 31 -9.44 6.77 18.41
N LEU A 32 -9.63 5.62 17.75
CA LEU A 32 -9.30 4.30 18.27
C LEU A 32 -8.14 3.69 17.46
N ILE A 33 -7.11 3.19 18.15
CA ILE A 33 -6.01 2.46 17.50
C ILE A 33 -6.49 1.06 17.14
N ASN A 34 -6.38 0.71 15.86
CA ASN A 34 -6.70 -0.62 15.35
C ASN A 34 -5.46 -1.53 15.34
N GLU A 35 -4.39 -1.10 14.66
CA GLU A 35 -3.18 -1.90 14.49
C GLU A 35 -1.94 -1.01 14.56
N ILE A 36 -0.86 -1.57 15.14
CA ILE A 36 0.49 -0.99 15.04
C ILE A 36 1.40 -2.00 14.36
N ALA A 37 1.88 -1.66 13.17
CA ALA A 37 2.82 -2.46 12.41
C ALA A 37 4.22 -1.84 12.46
N PRO A 38 5.21 -2.44 13.14
CA PRO A 38 6.58 -1.90 13.24
C PRO A 38 7.39 -2.20 11.97
N ARG A 39 6.90 -1.76 10.84
CA ARG A 39 7.44 -1.98 9.49
C ARG A 39 6.74 -1.05 8.50
N VAL A 40 7.27 -1.01 7.28
CA VAL A 40 6.52 -0.44 6.15
C VAL A 40 5.14 -1.10 6.04
N HIS A 41 4.11 -0.30 5.78
CA HIS A 41 2.73 -0.72 5.80
C HIS A 41 2.07 -0.58 4.43
N ASN A 42 1.10 -1.46 4.15
CA ASN A 42 0.40 -1.47 2.86
C ASN A 42 -0.28 -0.13 2.56
N SER A 43 -0.92 0.50 3.56
CA SER A 43 -1.55 1.81 3.38
C SER A 43 -0.57 2.91 2.96
N GLY A 44 0.71 2.79 3.33
CA GLY A 44 1.77 3.74 2.95
C GLY A 44 2.41 3.49 1.57
N HIS A 45 1.96 2.52 0.79
CA HIS A 45 2.57 2.25 -0.54
C HIS A 45 2.33 3.39 -1.54
N HIS A 46 1.30 4.22 -1.35
CA HIS A 46 1.09 5.43 -2.15
C HIS A 46 2.28 6.39 -2.08
N THR A 47 3.03 6.40 -0.96
CA THR A 47 4.16 7.31 -0.72
C THR A 47 5.28 7.16 -1.75
N LEU A 48 5.36 6.02 -2.47
CA LEU A 48 6.31 5.83 -3.56
C LEU A 48 6.17 6.91 -4.66
N GLN A 49 4.96 7.36 -4.93
CA GLN A 49 4.67 8.36 -5.94
C GLN A 49 4.19 9.69 -5.34
N SER A 50 3.45 9.64 -4.23
CA SER A 50 2.81 10.82 -3.66
C SER A 50 3.74 11.71 -2.84
N CYS A 51 4.80 11.16 -2.23
CA CYS A 51 5.68 11.89 -1.30
C CYS A 51 7.06 12.14 -1.89
N ASN A 52 7.75 13.16 -1.37
CA ASN A 52 9.15 13.42 -1.69
C ASN A 52 10.04 12.27 -1.24
N THR A 53 9.83 11.76 -0.02
CA THR A 53 10.51 10.58 0.50
C THR A 53 9.46 9.51 0.83
N SER A 54 9.61 8.32 0.26
CA SER A 54 8.69 7.22 0.50
C SER A 54 8.87 6.58 1.88
N GLN A 55 7.85 5.85 2.37
CA GLN A 55 7.98 5.08 3.61
C GLN A 55 9.14 4.08 3.57
N PHE A 56 9.48 3.54 2.40
CA PHE A 56 10.58 2.60 2.23
C PHE A 56 11.93 3.28 2.44
N GLU A 57 12.12 4.44 1.83
CA GLU A 57 13.34 5.23 1.99
C GLU A 57 13.46 5.76 3.43
N GLN A 58 12.37 6.28 4.02
CA GLN A 58 12.39 6.69 5.42
C GLN A 58 12.76 5.54 6.36
N HIS A 59 12.27 4.32 6.08
CA HIS A 59 12.64 3.15 6.86
C HIS A 59 14.15 2.87 6.79
N LEU A 60 14.71 2.89 5.59
CA LEU A 60 16.15 2.69 5.39
C LEU A 60 16.98 3.80 6.04
N ARG A 61 16.59 5.06 5.88
CA ARG A 61 17.26 6.20 6.53
C ARG A 61 17.28 6.04 8.05
N ALA A 62 16.13 5.69 8.64
CA ALA A 62 16.02 5.51 10.08
C ALA A 62 16.92 4.38 10.61
N ILE A 63 16.93 3.20 9.98
CA ILE A 63 17.74 2.06 10.45
C ILE A 63 19.24 2.24 10.21
N LEU A 64 19.62 3.07 9.23
CA LEU A 64 21.02 3.40 8.94
C LEU A 64 21.53 4.62 9.72
N GLY A 65 20.68 5.23 10.56
CA GLY A 65 21.05 6.43 11.31
C GLY A 65 21.29 7.67 10.45
N MET A 66 20.67 7.71 9.25
CA MET A 66 20.72 8.87 8.35
C MET A 66 19.65 9.90 8.76
N ASP A 67 19.84 11.15 8.37
CA ASP A 67 18.79 12.16 8.51
C ASP A 67 17.54 11.74 7.77
N LEU A 68 16.37 11.96 8.38
CA LEU A 68 15.10 11.66 7.73
C LEU A 68 14.87 12.61 6.55
N GLY A 69 14.30 12.08 5.48
CA GLY A 69 13.96 12.85 4.30
C GLY A 69 12.63 13.60 4.47
N ASP A 70 12.36 14.51 3.55
CA ASP A 70 11.11 15.25 3.49
C ASP A 70 9.94 14.32 3.17
N SER A 71 8.98 14.20 4.09
CA SER A 71 7.79 13.35 3.95
C SER A 71 6.58 14.08 3.33
N SER A 72 6.73 15.33 2.90
CA SER A 72 5.64 16.10 2.32
C SER A 72 5.06 15.44 1.05
N ILE A 73 3.75 15.63 0.87
CA ILE A 73 3.04 15.17 -0.32
C ILE A 73 3.34 16.12 -1.48
N LYS A 74 3.88 15.58 -2.57
CA LYS A 74 4.16 16.33 -3.81
C LYS A 74 3.03 16.25 -4.84
N THR A 75 2.22 15.18 -4.80
CA THR A 75 1.10 15.00 -5.73
C THR A 75 0.03 14.07 -5.16
N PRO A 76 -1.26 14.35 -5.37
CA PRO A 76 -2.34 13.46 -4.99
C PRO A 76 -2.21 12.10 -5.67
N THR A 77 -2.44 11.04 -4.92
CA THR A 77 -2.30 9.66 -5.42
C THR A 77 -3.31 8.76 -4.73
N ILE A 78 -3.99 7.92 -5.51
CA ILE A 78 -4.84 6.85 -4.98
C ILE A 78 -4.13 5.52 -5.14
N MET A 79 -3.97 4.78 -4.05
CA MET A 79 -3.45 3.42 -4.06
C MET A 79 -4.60 2.40 -4.06
N TYR A 80 -4.53 1.44 -4.98
CA TYR A 80 -5.48 0.33 -5.09
C TYR A 80 -4.74 -1.01 -4.96
N ASN A 81 -5.20 -1.87 -4.04
CA ASN A 81 -4.64 -3.22 -3.88
C ASN A 81 -5.13 -4.15 -4.98
N ILE A 82 -4.22 -4.87 -5.61
CA ILE A 82 -4.54 -5.96 -6.53
C ILE A 82 -4.68 -7.23 -5.71
N LEU A 83 -5.88 -7.78 -5.74
CA LEU A 83 -6.22 -9.01 -5.03
C LEU A 83 -6.35 -10.18 -6.01
N GLY A 84 -5.92 -11.35 -5.59
CA GLY A 84 -6.20 -12.58 -6.33
C GLY A 84 -7.71 -12.78 -6.50
N PRO A 85 -8.19 -13.11 -7.71
CA PRO A 85 -9.59 -13.31 -7.99
C PRO A 85 -10.16 -14.50 -7.23
N LYS A 86 -11.48 -14.48 -7.01
CA LYS A 86 -12.19 -15.58 -6.33
C LYS A 86 -12.35 -16.82 -7.21
N THR A 87 -12.13 -16.67 -8.51
CA THR A 87 -12.47 -17.67 -9.55
C THR A 87 -11.43 -18.77 -9.72
N PHE A 88 -10.17 -18.54 -9.29
CA PHE A 88 -9.12 -19.56 -9.41
C PHE A 88 -8.01 -19.38 -8.35
N GLN A 89 -7.21 -20.43 -8.21
CA GLN A 89 -5.94 -20.44 -7.48
C GLN A 89 -4.88 -21.08 -8.37
N GLY A 90 -3.66 -20.54 -8.37
CA GLY A 90 -2.52 -21.04 -9.16
C GLY A 90 -1.70 -19.96 -9.81
N GLU A 91 -0.85 -20.33 -10.75
CA GLU A 91 -0.06 -19.38 -11.55
C GLU A 91 -0.98 -18.46 -12.36
N TYR A 92 -0.55 -17.24 -12.58
CA TYR A 92 -1.38 -16.20 -13.19
C TYR A 92 -0.59 -15.24 -14.07
N ASN A 93 -1.30 -14.67 -15.04
CA ASN A 93 -0.88 -13.52 -15.82
C ASN A 93 -1.65 -12.28 -15.35
N VAL A 94 -1.02 -11.12 -15.55
CA VAL A 94 -1.65 -9.82 -15.31
C VAL A 94 -1.68 -9.07 -16.63
N LEU A 95 -2.88 -8.83 -17.14
CA LEU A 95 -3.09 -8.01 -18.32
C LEU A 95 -3.41 -6.58 -17.87
N PHE A 96 -2.58 -5.65 -18.31
CA PHE A 96 -2.67 -4.27 -17.93
C PHE A 96 -2.20 -3.36 -19.06
N LYS A 97 -3.01 -2.36 -19.41
CA LYS A 97 -2.61 -1.33 -20.37
C LYS A 97 -1.82 -0.23 -19.64
N LYS A 98 -0.52 -0.16 -19.92
CA LYS A 98 0.36 0.86 -19.32
C LYS A 98 -0.11 2.27 -19.66
N GLN A 99 -0.10 3.15 -18.65
CA GLN A 99 -0.36 4.59 -18.74
C GLN A 99 0.68 5.29 -17.85
N ASP A 100 1.08 6.50 -18.22
CA ASP A 100 2.22 7.19 -17.58
C ASP A 100 1.94 7.59 -16.11
N ASN A 101 0.69 7.83 -15.78
CA ASN A 101 0.25 8.20 -14.43
C ASN A 101 -0.17 6.99 -13.57
N ILE A 102 -0.03 5.75 -14.09
CA ILE A 102 -0.42 4.52 -13.40
C ILE A 102 0.81 3.66 -13.15
N HIS A 103 1.13 3.44 -11.89
CA HIS A 103 2.30 2.71 -11.44
C HIS A 103 1.89 1.36 -10.85
N LEU A 104 2.03 0.31 -11.65
CA LEU A 104 1.76 -1.07 -11.26
C LEU A 104 2.97 -1.68 -10.56
N LYS A 105 2.76 -2.27 -9.37
CA LYS A 105 3.75 -3.07 -8.65
C LYS A 105 3.21 -4.44 -8.29
N MET A 106 3.74 -5.46 -8.90
CA MET A 106 3.47 -6.85 -8.54
C MET A 106 4.48 -7.33 -7.48
N TYR A 107 4.01 -8.16 -6.52
CA TYR A 107 4.83 -8.61 -5.39
C TYR A 107 5.63 -9.90 -5.67
N GLY A 108 5.64 -10.39 -6.92
CA GLY A 108 6.38 -11.59 -7.32
C GLY A 108 5.84 -12.88 -6.68
N LYS A 109 4.56 -12.91 -6.32
CA LYS A 109 3.92 -14.14 -5.83
C LYS A 109 3.77 -15.11 -7.00
N LEU A 110 4.26 -16.34 -6.86
CA LEU A 110 4.17 -17.37 -7.91
C LEU A 110 2.71 -17.78 -8.18
N GLU A 111 1.89 -17.80 -7.12
CA GLU A 111 0.50 -18.20 -7.22
C GLU A 111 -0.44 -17.11 -6.70
N SER A 112 -1.54 -16.93 -7.41
CA SER A 112 -2.73 -16.23 -6.94
C SER A 112 -3.53 -17.13 -6.01
N LYS A 113 -4.14 -16.53 -4.97
CA LYS A 113 -5.16 -17.14 -4.11
C LYS A 113 -6.27 -16.13 -3.87
N PRO A 114 -7.52 -16.57 -3.70
CA PRO A 114 -8.64 -15.66 -3.42
C PRO A 114 -8.31 -14.64 -2.33
N GLN A 115 -8.54 -13.37 -2.60
CA GLN A 115 -8.32 -12.23 -1.69
C GLN A 115 -6.86 -11.99 -1.26
N ARG A 116 -5.89 -12.76 -1.75
CA ARG A 116 -4.47 -12.50 -1.47
C ARG A 116 -4.03 -11.22 -2.19
N LYS A 117 -3.42 -10.30 -1.45
CA LYS A 117 -2.73 -9.14 -2.06
C LYS A 117 -1.54 -9.64 -2.89
N ILE A 118 -1.61 -9.49 -4.21
CA ILE A 118 -0.57 -9.90 -5.17
C ILE A 118 0.20 -8.72 -5.76
N GLY A 119 -0.32 -7.52 -5.58
CA GLY A 119 0.28 -6.28 -6.03
C GLY A 119 -0.49 -5.06 -5.54
N HIS A 120 -0.08 -3.90 -6.02
CA HIS A 120 -0.84 -2.66 -5.90
C HIS A 120 -0.63 -1.78 -7.14
N VAL A 121 -1.52 -0.83 -7.31
CA VAL A 121 -1.41 0.24 -8.31
C VAL A 121 -1.49 1.57 -7.59
N ASN A 122 -0.62 2.51 -7.95
CA ASN A 122 -0.75 3.91 -7.60
C ASN A 122 -1.19 4.68 -8.84
N VAL A 123 -2.30 5.40 -8.74
CA VAL A 123 -2.81 6.31 -9.77
C VAL A 123 -2.53 7.72 -9.30
N VAL A 124 -1.76 8.47 -10.09
CA VAL A 124 -1.18 9.77 -9.71
C VAL A 124 -1.89 10.89 -10.47
N ASP A 125 -2.24 11.96 -9.80
CA ASP A 125 -2.82 13.15 -10.41
C ASP A 125 -1.72 14.06 -10.98
N VAL A 126 -1.17 13.71 -12.13
CA VAL A 126 -0.08 14.45 -12.78
C VAL A 126 -0.55 15.77 -13.44
N GLU A 127 -1.84 15.92 -13.67
CA GLU A 127 -2.42 17.06 -14.40
C GLU A 127 -3.25 17.99 -13.50
N ASN A 128 -3.27 17.73 -12.18
CA ASN A 128 -4.08 18.47 -11.20
C ASN A 128 -5.58 18.51 -11.57
N ARG A 129 -6.12 17.40 -12.07
CA ARG A 129 -7.53 17.26 -12.44
C ARG A 129 -8.47 17.10 -11.24
N GLY A 130 -7.89 16.79 -10.08
CA GLY A 130 -8.61 16.66 -8.83
C GLY A 130 -9.07 15.24 -8.51
N MET A 131 -9.62 15.09 -7.30
CA MET A 131 -9.94 13.78 -6.71
C MET A 131 -11.03 13.01 -7.48
N GLU A 132 -12.03 13.69 -8.03
CA GLU A 132 -13.11 13.03 -8.78
C GLU A 132 -12.60 12.32 -10.03
N GLU A 133 -11.76 12.99 -10.81
CA GLU A 133 -11.18 12.37 -12.01
C GLU A 133 -10.23 11.23 -11.63
N LEU A 134 -9.47 11.39 -10.55
CA LEU A 134 -8.59 10.35 -10.05
C LEU A 134 -9.36 9.09 -9.61
N LEU A 135 -10.49 9.25 -8.92
CA LEU A 135 -11.39 8.16 -8.55
C LEU A 135 -11.97 7.46 -9.78
N LYS A 136 -12.39 8.22 -10.79
CA LYS A 136 -12.89 7.66 -12.06
C LYS A 136 -11.82 6.83 -12.76
N GLN A 137 -10.59 7.30 -12.82
CA GLN A 137 -9.47 6.53 -13.40
C GLN A 137 -9.23 5.22 -12.64
N VAL A 138 -9.36 5.21 -11.31
CA VAL A 138 -9.27 3.99 -10.50
C VAL A 138 -10.41 3.02 -10.84
N GLU A 139 -11.65 3.51 -11.00
CA GLU A 139 -12.78 2.65 -11.37
C GLU A 139 -12.62 2.07 -12.79
N ASP A 140 -12.10 2.84 -13.73
CA ASP A 140 -11.82 2.35 -15.08
C ASP A 140 -10.64 1.35 -15.08
N LEU A 141 -9.63 1.61 -14.26
CA LEU A 141 -8.53 0.66 -14.04
C LEU A 141 -9.03 -0.68 -13.52
N LYS A 142 -9.92 -0.70 -12.52
CA LYS A 142 -10.51 -1.93 -11.96
C LYS A 142 -11.21 -2.79 -13.00
N LYS A 143 -11.80 -2.18 -14.04
CA LYS A 143 -12.46 -2.88 -15.15
C LYS A 143 -11.46 -3.45 -16.16
N ASN A 144 -10.32 -2.78 -16.33
CA ASN A 144 -9.34 -3.06 -17.40
C ASN A 144 -8.11 -3.85 -16.94
N LEU A 145 -7.88 -3.96 -15.63
CA LEU A 145 -6.83 -4.79 -15.07
C LEU A 145 -7.38 -6.20 -14.88
N VAL A 146 -6.89 -7.13 -15.69
CA VAL A 146 -7.35 -8.53 -15.69
C VAL A 146 -6.28 -9.42 -15.09
N ILE A 147 -6.70 -10.31 -14.21
CA ILE A 147 -5.86 -11.38 -13.63
C ILE A 147 -6.48 -12.69 -14.09
N GLU A 148 -5.73 -13.46 -14.85
CA GLU A 148 -6.18 -14.71 -15.45
C GLU A 148 -5.23 -15.86 -15.13
N PRO A 149 -5.70 -17.12 -15.14
CA PRO A 149 -4.83 -18.26 -15.01
C PRO A 149 -3.76 -18.24 -16.10
N LYS A 150 -2.55 -18.63 -15.73
CA LYS A 150 -1.51 -18.88 -16.73
C LYS A 150 -1.78 -20.23 -17.37
N GLU A 151 -1.97 -20.25 -18.68
CA GLU A 151 -2.09 -21.49 -19.43
C GLU A 151 -0.77 -22.27 -19.37
N SER A 152 -0.88 -23.57 -19.13
CA SER A 152 0.25 -24.52 -19.03
C SER A 152 0.85 -24.82 -20.39
#